data_b97b24c5b6ef0256d81f2ab1fd7fe374
#
_entry.id   b97b24c5b6ef0256d81f2ab1fd7fe374
#
_cell.length_a   1.000
_cell.length_b   1.000
_cell.length_c   1.000
_cell.angle_alpha   90.00
_cell.angle_beta   90.00
_cell.angle_gamma   90.00
#
_symmetry.space_group_name_H-M   'P 1'
#
loop_
_entity.id
_entity.type
_entity.pdbx_description
1 polymer ?
#
loop_
_entity_poly.entity_id
_entity_poly.type
_entity_poly.pdbx_seq_one_letter_code
_entity_poly.pdbx_strand_id
1 'polypeptide(L)'
;VPRKSPIKLPHRPHQTFTDLQGGGRLVIAGVQGITNIVEAMHRNIAGRAPIKGASLPGPTRGISGFVYRRVRGVTSLVGKGLDAAFSQLAKRVRGGEASAGREAARAAANGLFGDYLAETGNSLTIQMALRYAGKPILIQRDALRLMLSAAGDKPAAGTKLLIMVHGLCMNDLQWLRAGHDHGKVLGAAKGATVLYLHYNTGRHIAENGREFADLLESLIQEWPVRLKGVTIVGHSMGGLVTRSACEVAKAAKQTW
;
A
#
# COMPACT_ATOMS: atom_id res chain seq x y z
N VAL A 1 27.26 -34.01 -8.27
CA VAL A 1 26.15 -33.17 -8.66
C VAL A 1 26.38 -31.80 -8.04
N PRO A 2 26.58 -30.70 -8.83
CA PRO A 2 26.83 -29.39 -8.25
C PRO A 2 25.54 -28.86 -7.59
N ARG A 3 25.63 -28.48 -6.30
CA ARG A 3 24.56 -27.79 -5.57
C ARG A 3 24.34 -26.42 -6.23
N LYS A 4 23.21 -26.21 -6.89
CA LYS A 4 22.80 -24.88 -7.35
C LYS A 4 22.55 -23.99 -6.12
N SER A 5 23.28 -22.89 -6.07
CA SER A 5 23.11 -21.85 -5.04
C SER A 5 21.67 -21.33 -5.04
N PRO A 6 21.05 -21.04 -3.89
CA PRO A 6 19.71 -20.49 -3.82
C PRO A 6 19.68 -19.14 -4.55
N ILE A 7 18.65 -18.97 -5.40
CA ILE A 7 18.36 -17.69 -6.07
C ILE A 7 18.07 -16.67 -4.96
N LYS A 8 19.03 -15.74 -4.75
CA LYS A 8 18.80 -14.59 -3.88
C LYS A 8 17.79 -13.67 -4.54
N LEU A 9 16.58 -13.58 -3.97
CA LEU A 9 15.63 -12.52 -4.29
C LEU A 9 16.34 -11.16 -4.09
N PRO A 10 16.09 -10.15 -4.93
CA PRO A 10 16.76 -8.87 -4.80
C PRO A 10 16.40 -8.24 -3.46
N HIS A 11 17.32 -8.24 -2.52
CA HIS A 11 17.25 -7.42 -1.32
C HIS A 11 17.21 -5.95 -1.75
N ARG A 12 16.12 -5.23 -1.45
CA ARG A 12 16.06 -3.77 -1.58
C ARG A 12 16.73 -3.14 -0.34
N PRO A 13 17.99 -2.65 -0.46
CA PRO A 13 18.79 -2.29 0.70
C PRO A 13 18.50 -0.92 1.34
N HIS A 14 17.45 -0.18 0.97
CA HIS A 14 17.28 1.22 1.38
C HIS A 14 15.92 1.58 1.99
N GLN A 15 15.15 0.61 2.52
CA GLN A 15 13.78 0.89 2.96
C GLN A 15 13.69 1.89 4.13
N THR A 16 14.60 1.84 5.10
CA THR A 16 14.50 2.69 6.30
C THR A 16 14.67 4.18 6.00
N PHE A 17 15.64 4.56 5.16
CA PHE A 17 15.87 5.97 4.80
C PHE A 17 14.87 6.49 3.77
N THR A 18 14.42 5.64 2.86
CA THR A 18 13.35 5.98 1.93
C THR A 18 12.02 6.15 2.65
N ASP A 19 11.76 5.39 3.72
CA ASP A 19 10.58 5.55 4.56
C ASP A 19 10.63 6.85 5.37
N LEU A 20 11.80 7.22 5.92
CA LEU A 20 12.01 8.51 6.60
C LEU A 20 11.84 9.69 5.65
N GLN A 21 12.33 9.57 4.42
CA GLN A 21 12.13 10.57 3.38
C GLN A 21 10.65 10.71 3.02
N GLY A 22 9.96 9.57 2.81
CA GLY A 22 8.53 9.55 2.56
C GLY A 22 7.72 10.11 3.72
N GLY A 23 8.08 9.79 4.96
CA GLY A 23 7.49 10.35 6.17
C GLY A 23 7.70 11.86 6.28
N GLY A 24 8.90 12.34 5.98
CA GLY A 24 9.20 13.78 5.94
C GLY A 24 8.34 14.52 4.91
N ARG A 25 8.19 13.99 3.70
CA ARG A 25 7.30 14.55 2.66
C ARG A 25 5.85 14.58 3.12
N LEU A 26 5.37 13.54 3.78
CA LEU A 26 4.02 13.45 4.29
C LEU A 26 3.74 14.49 5.38
N VAL A 27 4.68 14.68 6.32
CA VAL A 27 4.56 15.74 7.35
C VAL A 27 4.49 17.13 6.71
N ILE A 28 5.33 17.39 5.72
CA ILE A 28 5.34 18.68 5.00
C ILE A 28 4.03 18.89 4.27
N ALA A 29 3.51 17.90 3.58
CA ALA A 29 2.22 17.96 2.91
C ALA A 29 1.08 18.16 3.91
N GLY A 30 1.13 17.49 5.07
CA GLY A 30 0.19 17.68 6.18
C GLY A 30 0.18 19.13 6.70
N VAL A 31 1.36 19.72 6.94
CA VAL A 31 1.47 21.13 7.38
C VAL A 31 0.93 22.07 6.32
N GLN A 32 1.22 21.84 5.04
CA GLN A 32 0.69 22.65 3.95
C GLN A 32 -0.83 22.51 3.82
N GLY A 33 -1.36 21.30 3.96
CA GLY A 33 -2.80 21.01 3.94
C GLY A 33 -3.53 21.75 5.06
N ILE A 34 -3.05 21.65 6.30
CA ILE A 34 -3.59 22.37 7.45
C ILE A 34 -3.52 23.90 7.22
N THR A 35 -2.39 24.40 6.72
CA THR A 35 -2.22 25.83 6.40
C THR A 35 -3.27 26.29 5.38
N ASN A 36 -3.56 25.49 4.36
CA ASN A 36 -4.57 25.81 3.36
C ASN A 36 -5.99 25.82 3.94
N ILE A 37 -6.31 24.85 4.82
CA ILE A 37 -7.61 24.81 5.51
C ILE A 37 -7.79 26.03 6.40
N VAL A 38 -6.78 26.37 7.22
CA VAL A 38 -6.83 27.53 8.12
C VAL A 38 -6.95 28.83 7.31
N GLU A 39 -6.23 28.95 6.18
CA GLU A 39 -6.36 30.10 5.29
C GLU A 39 -7.77 30.20 4.68
N ALA A 40 -8.35 29.07 4.27
CA ALA A 40 -9.72 29.02 3.74
C ALA A 40 -10.76 29.40 4.81
N MET A 41 -10.60 28.93 6.03
CA MET A 41 -11.45 29.31 7.16
C MET A 41 -11.31 30.82 7.46
N HIS A 42 -10.10 31.34 7.50
CA HIS A 42 -9.83 32.77 7.74
C HIS A 42 -10.50 33.67 6.67
N ARG A 43 -10.41 33.25 5.39
CA ARG A 43 -11.10 33.95 4.29
C ARG A 43 -12.62 33.96 4.48
N ASN A 44 -13.20 32.80 4.85
CA ASN A 44 -14.63 32.67 5.06
C ASN A 44 -15.12 33.53 6.24
N ILE A 45 -14.33 33.63 7.31
CA ILE A 45 -14.65 34.48 8.47
C ILE A 45 -14.52 35.94 8.11
N ALA A 46 -13.41 36.33 7.47
CA ALA A 46 -13.18 37.71 7.05
C ALA A 46 -14.15 38.17 5.96
N GLY A 47 -14.63 37.28 5.09
CA GLY A 47 -15.61 37.58 4.05
C GLY A 47 -17.08 37.67 4.54
N ARG A 48 -17.33 37.32 5.80
CA ARG A 48 -18.68 37.43 6.43
C ARG A 48 -18.91 38.74 7.20
N ALA A 49 -17.94 39.64 7.21
CA ALA A 49 -18.20 41.02 7.64
C ALA A 49 -19.25 41.67 6.70
N PRO A 50 -20.28 42.40 7.22
CA PRO A 50 -21.44 42.84 6.47
C PRO A 50 -21.13 44.04 5.57
N ILE A 51 -20.28 43.86 4.57
CA ILE A 51 -20.07 44.85 3.51
C ILE A 51 -20.13 44.10 2.16
N LYS A 52 -21.14 44.49 1.38
CA LYS A 52 -21.45 44.09 0.01
C LYS A 52 -20.22 43.68 -0.80
N GLY A 53 -20.17 42.42 -1.23
CA GLY A 53 -19.22 41.97 -2.22
C GLY A 53 -19.01 40.44 -2.17
N ALA A 54 -19.19 39.80 -3.30
CA ALA A 54 -18.99 38.36 -3.50
C ALA A 54 -17.64 37.91 -2.95
N SER A 55 -17.59 36.70 -2.35
CA SER A 55 -16.33 36.06 -1.98
C SER A 55 -15.47 35.91 -3.23
N LEU A 56 -14.38 36.65 -3.31
CA LEU A 56 -13.43 36.58 -4.42
C LEU A 56 -12.65 35.27 -4.32
N PRO A 57 -12.63 34.43 -5.36
CA PRO A 57 -11.75 33.29 -5.41
C PRO A 57 -10.29 33.80 -5.50
N GLY A 58 -9.43 33.26 -4.63
CA GLY A 58 -8.01 33.61 -4.66
C GLY A 58 -7.32 33.56 -3.29
N PRO A 59 -6.00 33.64 -3.22
CA PRO A 59 -5.25 33.63 -1.96
C PRO A 59 -5.54 34.88 -1.13
N THR A 60 -5.44 34.74 0.19
CA THR A 60 -5.64 35.86 1.15
C THR A 60 -4.66 36.98 0.86
N ARG A 61 -5.16 38.26 0.82
CA ARG A 61 -4.35 39.46 0.56
C ARG A 61 -3.90 40.10 1.88
N GLY A 62 -2.89 40.97 1.82
CA GLY A 62 -2.37 41.70 2.98
C GLY A 62 -1.44 40.84 3.87
N ILE A 63 -1.34 41.24 5.15
CA ILE A 63 -0.42 40.63 6.13
C ILE A 63 -0.69 39.11 6.31
N SER A 64 -1.96 38.72 6.42
CA SER A 64 -2.33 37.32 6.55
C SER A 64 -1.88 36.48 5.35
N GLY A 65 -2.09 36.98 4.13
CA GLY A 65 -1.62 36.31 2.93
C GLY A 65 -0.09 36.23 2.84
N PHE A 66 0.62 37.22 3.34
CA PHE A 66 2.08 37.20 3.44
C PHE A 66 2.55 36.11 4.41
N VAL A 67 1.94 36.01 5.60
CA VAL A 67 2.27 34.96 6.58
C VAL A 67 2.05 33.57 6.00
N TYR A 68 0.90 33.29 5.38
CA TYR A 68 0.63 32.01 4.78
C TYR A 68 1.60 31.66 3.65
N ARG A 69 1.98 32.62 2.82
CA ARG A 69 3.00 32.39 1.78
C ARG A 69 4.37 32.09 2.38
N ARG A 70 4.76 32.76 3.48
CA ARG A 70 6.03 32.50 4.18
C ARG A 70 6.04 31.11 4.82
N VAL A 71 4.99 30.73 5.52
CA VAL A 71 4.87 29.38 6.11
C VAL A 71 5.03 28.33 5.02
N ARG A 72 4.28 28.44 3.92
CA ARG A 72 4.41 27.51 2.79
C ARG A 72 5.81 27.50 2.18
N GLY A 73 6.42 28.66 2.00
CA GLY A 73 7.76 28.78 1.42
C GLY A 73 8.83 28.13 2.30
N VAL A 74 8.83 28.40 3.60
CA VAL A 74 9.76 27.79 4.57
C VAL A 74 9.54 26.29 4.66
N THR A 75 8.29 25.83 4.79
CA THR A 75 7.96 24.39 4.85
C THR A 75 8.43 23.67 3.59
N SER A 76 8.22 24.27 2.41
CA SER A 76 8.68 23.68 1.15
C SER A 76 10.20 23.65 1.04
N LEU A 77 10.90 24.69 1.50
CA LEU A 77 12.37 24.76 1.48
C LEU A 77 13.00 23.71 2.41
N VAL A 78 12.46 23.59 3.65
CA VAL A 78 12.87 22.55 4.60
C VAL A 78 12.63 21.17 4.01
N GLY A 79 11.49 20.96 3.34
CA GLY A 79 11.18 19.71 2.68
C GLY A 79 12.17 19.29 1.61
N LYS A 80 12.50 20.22 0.71
CA LYS A 80 13.50 19.95 -0.33
C LYS A 80 14.90 19.68 0.25
N GLY A 81 15.28 20.37 1.32
CA GLY A 81 16.53 20.13 2.03
C GLY A 81 16.59 18.75 2.68
N LEU A 82 15.54 18.36 3.38
CA LEU A 82 15.42 17.02 3.98
C LEU A 82 15.41 15.92 2.92
N ASP A 83 14.68 16.11 1.83
CA ASP A 83 14.62 15.18 0.71
C ASP A 83 16.00 14.93 0.10
N ALA A 84 16.77 15.99 -0.14
CA ALA A 84 18.12 15.88 -0.65
C ALA A 84 19.07 15.16 0.35
N ALA A 85 18.97 15.51 1.64
CA ALA A 85 19.76 14.88 2.70
C ALA A 85 19.43 13.39 2.84
N PHE A 86 18.16 13.01 2.89
CA PHE A 86 17.75 11.62 2.97
C PHE A 86 18.12 10.83 1.72
N SER A 87 18.01 11.41 0.52
CA SER A 87 18.43 10.78 -0.72
C SER A 87 19.92 10.46 -0.74
N GLN A 88 20.77 11.37 -0.21
CA GLN A 88 22.21 11.12 -0.11
C GLN A 88 22.53 10.06 0.96
N LEU A 89 21.83 10.11 2.09
CA LEU A 89 22.01 9.15 3.17
C LEU A 89 21.57 7.73 2.76
N ALA A 90 20.47 7.62 2.04
CA ALA A 90 19.94 6.36 1.52
C ALA A 90 20.92 5.62 0.61
N LYS A 91 21.78 6.37 -0.12
CA LYS A 91 22.84 5.79 -0.96
C LYS A 91 23.99 5.17 -0.15
N ARG A 92 24.16 5.57 1.11
CA ARG A 92 25.31 5.19 1.95
C ARG A 92 25.01 4.10 2.98
N VAL A 93 23.74 3.84 3.29
CA VAL A 93 23.35 2.92 4.36
C VAL A 93 22.69 1.67 3.80
N ARG A 94 23.18 0.49 4.19
CA ARG A 94 22.55 -0.81 3.91
C ARG A 94 21.36 -0.99 4.88
N GLY A 95 20.16 -1.18 4.36
CA GLY A 95 18.93 -1.26 5.15
C GLY A 95 18.82 -2.56 5.96
N GLY A 96 18.24 -2.44 7.15
CA GLY A 96 17.81 -3.57 7.97
C GLY A 96 16.41 -4.08 7.56
N GLU A 97 16.03 -5.27 8.07
CA GLU A 97 14.70 -5.85 7.85
C GLU A 97 13.58 -4.96 8.40
N ALA A 98 12.44 -4.94 7.68
CA ALA A 98 11.28 -4.17 8.11
C ALA A 98 10.67 -4.75 9.38
N SER A 99 10.64 -3.99 10.48
CA SER A 99 9.92 -4.41 11.68
C SER A 99 8.41 -4.37 11.46
N ALA A 100 7.66 -5.25 12.17
CA ALA A 100 6.19 -5.30 12.11
C ALA A 100 5.55 -3.93 12.46
N GLY A 101 6.16 -3.16 13.37
CA GLY A 101 5.70 -1.81 13.72
C GLY A 101 5.84 -0.81 12.56
N ARG A 102 6.92 -0.89 11.79
CA ARG A 102 7.11 -0.04 10.60
C ARG A 102 6.12 -0.37 9.49
N GLU A 103 5.86 -1.65 9.25
CA GLU A 103 4.84 -2.09 8.29
C GLU A 103 3.44 -1.64 8.72
N ALA A 104 3.11 -1.69 10.01
CA ALA A 104 1.84 -1.20 10.54
C ALA A 104 1.70 0.33 10.39
N ALA A 105 2.74 1.10 10.70
CA ALA A 105 2.75 2.55 10.52
C ALA A 105 2.62 2.93 9.03
N ARG A 106 3.29 2.21 8.14
CA ARG A 106 3.17 2.38 6.69
C ARG A 106 1.75 2.08 6.19
N ALA A 107 1.12 1.02 6.70
CA ALA A 107 -0.26 0.68 6.37
C ALA A 107 -1.26 1.75 6.84
N ALA A 108 -1.07 2.30 8.05
CA ALA A 108 -1.88 3.40 8.55
C ALA A 108 -1.72 4.67 7.71
N ALA A 109 -0.48 5.05 7.35
CA ALA A 109 -0.21 6.18 6.47
C ALA A 109 -0.86 6.01 5.10
N ASN A 110 -0.81 4.81 4.51
CA ASN A 110 -1.50 4.51 3.26
C ASN A 110 -3.02 4.55 3.42
N GLY A 111 -3.58 4.10 4.54
CA GLY A 111 -5.02 4.17 4.76
C GLY A 111 -5.57 5.61 4.85
N LEU A 112 -4.77 6.54 5.37
CA LEU A 112 -5.16 7.93 5.56
C LEU A 112 -4.82 8.84 4.35
N PHE A 113 -3.72 8.55 3.67
CA PHE A 113 -3.13 9.41 2.63
C PHE A 113 -2.80 8.65 1.34
N GLY A 114 -3.45 7.51 1.11
CA GLY A 114 -3.08 6.58 0.07
C GLY A 114 -3.10 7.15 -1.34
N ASP A 115 -4.12 7.93 -1.68
CA ASP A 115 -4.22 8.62 -2.97
C ASP A 115 -3.05 9.58 -3.16
N TYR A 116 -2.82 10.45 -2.18
CA TYR A 116 -1.70 11.40 -2.21
C TYR A 116 -0.34 10.71 -2.34
N LEU A 117 -0.12 9.63 -1.57
CA LEU A 117 1.14 8.88 -1.64
C LEU A 117 1.34 8.25 -3.02
N ALA A 118 0.28 7.73 -3.63
CA ALA A 118 0.34 7.13 -4.96
C ALA A 118 0.58 8.20 -6.05
N GLU A 119 -0.17 9.30 -6.05
CA GLU A 119 -0.07 10.38 -7.03
C GLU A 119 1.30 11.06 -7.01
N THR A 120 1.90 11.21 -5.83
CA THR A 120 3.21 11.86 -5.68
C THR A 120 4.40 10.92 -5.85
N GLY A 121 4.15 9.63 -6.10
CA GLY A 121 5.21 8.62 -6.17
C GLY A 121 6.02 8.51 -4.88
N ASN A 122 5.37 8.74 -3.72
CA ASN A 122 6.02 8.70 -2.42
C ASN A 122 6.53 7.28 -2.11
N SER A 123 7.73 7.17 -1.53
CA SER A 123 8.36 5.87 -1.19
C SER A 123 7.57 5.05 -0.16
N LEU A 124 6.67 5.68 0.60
CA LEU A 124 5.76 4.98 1.51
C LEU A 124 4.58 4.32 0.80
N THR A 125 4.34 4.63 -0.48
CA THR A 125 3.24 4.02 -1.24
C THR A 125 3.36 2.50 -1.22
N ILE A 126 2.28 1.82 -0.84
CA ILE A 126 2.19 0.37 -0.91
C ILE A 126 1.74 0.01 -2.32
N GLN A 127 2.59 -0.74 -3.04
CA GLN A 127 2.21 -1.36 -4.31
C GLN A 127 1.45 -2.63 -4.03
N MET A 128 0.39 -2.89 -4.80
CA MET A 128 -0.39 -4.11 -4.64
C MET A 128 0.46 -5.34 -4.98
N ALA A 129 0.45 -6.31 -4.09
CA ALA A 129 1.16 -7.57 -4.27
C ALA A 129 0.49 -8.69 -3.47
N LEU A 130 0.61 -9.90 -3.97
CA LEU A 130 0.33 -11.07 -3.16
C LEU A 130 1.57 -11.47 -2.37
N ARG A 131 1.37 -11.87 -1.12
CA ARG A 131 2.43 -12.31 -0.21
C ARG A 131 2.20 -13.74 0.25
N TYR A 132 3.30 -14.46 0.40
CA TYR A 132 3.35 -15.77 1.04
C TYR A 132 4.34 -15.72 2.20
N ALA A 133 3.93 -16.15 3.38
CA ALA A 133 4.74 -16.08 4.61
C ALA A 133 5.38 -14.69 4.84
N GLY A 134 4.62 -13.61 4.61
CA GLY A 134 5.04 -12.21 4.80
C GLY A 134 5.96 -11.65 3.70
N LYS A 135 6.28 -12.42 2.66
CA LYS A 135 7.15 -12.00 1.56
C LYS A 135 6.35 -11.87 0.26
N PRO A 136 6.58 -10.81 -0.55
CA PRO A 136 5.97 -10.69 -1.86
C PRO A 136 6.34 -11.90 -2.73
N ILE A 137 5.38 -12.43 -3.47
CA ILE A 137 5.61 -13.47 -4.46
C ILE A 137 5.80 -12.88 -5.84
N LEU A 138 6.62 -13.54 -6.64
CA LEU A 138 6.76 -13.23 -8.05
C LEU A 138 5.76 -14.08 -8.83
N ILE A 139 4.85 -13.45 -9.57
CA ILE A 139 3.83 -14.14 -10.38
C ILE A 139 4.48 -14.56 -11.70
N GLN A 140 5.25 -15.63 -11.62
CA GLN A 140 5.87 -16.34 -12.73
C GLN A 140 5.86 -17.81 -12.40
N ARG A 141 5.53 -18.66 -13.35
CA ARG A 141 5.28 -20.09 -13.15
C ARG A 141 6.42 -20.82 -12.42
N ASP A 142 7.65 -20.57 -12.79
CA ASP A 142 8.80 -21.25 -12.16
C ASP A 142 9.08 -20.72 -10.75
N ALA A 143 8.88 -19.42 -10.51
CA ALA A 143 8.99 -18.84 -9.17
C ALA A 143 7.90 -19.38 -8.23
N LEU A 144 6.68 -19.52 -8.72
CA LEU A 144 5.57 -20.13 -7.97
C LEU A 144 5.82 -21.61 -7.67
N ARG A 145 6.39 -22.37 -8.61
CA ARG A 145 6.82 -23.76 -8.36
C ARG A 145 7.85 -23.86 -7.26
N LEU A 146 8.87 -23.00 -7.29
CA LEU A 146 9.92 -22.95 -6.27
C LEU A 146 9.34 -22.58 -4.90
N MET A 147 8.42 -21.60 -4.85
CA MET A 147 7.74 -21.22 -3.62
C MET A 147 6.97 -22.39 -3.01
N LEU A 148 6.17 -23.11 -3.80
CA LEU A 148 5.39 -24.26 -3.34
C LEU A 148 6.29 -25.40 -2.87
N SER A 149 7.41 -25.65 -3.56
CA SER A 149 8.36 -26.70 -3.19
C SER A 149 9.13 -26.37 -1.90
N ALA A 150 9.45 -25.09 -1.67
CA ALA A 150 10.18 -24.64 -0.48
C ALA A 150 9.32 -24.61 0.78
N ALA A 151 8.00 -24.59 0.62
CA ALA A 151 7.05 -24.56 1.74
C ALA A 151 7.00 -25.84 2.56
N GLY A 152 7.66 -26.93 2.12
CA GLY A 152 7.64 -28.21 2.80
C GLY A 152 6.24 -28.87 2.82
N ASP A 153 5.26 -28.21 2.25
CA ASP A 153 3.90 -28.73 2.13
C ASP A 153 3.84 -29.78 1.01
N LYS A 154 3.18 -30.90 1.31
CA LYS A 154 3.02 -32.01 0.38
C LYS A 154 2.53 -31.50 -0.99
N PRO A 155 2.92 -32.13 -2.12
CA PRO A 155 2.58 -31.70 -3.49
C PRO A 155 1.08 -31.59 -3.81
N ALA A 156 0.20 -31.98 -2.91
CA ALA A 156 -1.24 -31.73 -2.99
C ALA A 156 -1.60 -30.27 -2.69
N ALA A 157 -0.69 -29.50 -2.10
CA ALA A 157 -0.79 -28.05 -1.95
C ALA A 157 -0.76 -27.41 -3.33
N GLY A 158 -1.72 -26.58 -3.63
CA GLY A 158 -1.71 -25.84 -4.87
C GLY A 158 -2.93 -26.01 -5.76
N THR A 159 -3.76 -27.02 -5.56
CA THR A 159 -5.00 -27.16 -6.34
C THR A 159 -6.13 -26.25 -5.86
N LYS A 160 -6.01 -25.67 -4.68
CA LYS A 160 -6.95 -24.69 -4.11
C LYS A 160 -6.19 -23.50 -3.57
N LEU A 161 -6.69 -22.32 -3.82
CA LEU A 161 -6.16 -21.07 -3.28
C LEU A 161 -7.11 -20.48 -2.24
N LEU A 162 -6.54 -19.94 -1.19
CA LEU A 162 -7.21 -19.08 -0.21
C LEU A 162 -6.50 -17.72 -0.18
N ILE A 163 -7.21 -16.66 -0.54
CA ILE A 163 -6.67 -15.31 -0.56
C ILE A 163 -7.28 -14.49 0.55
N MET A 164 -6.42 -13.96 1.43
CA MET A 164 -6.82 -13.15 2.58
C MET A 164 -6.66 -11.67 2.24
N VAL A 165 -7.75 -10.89 2.29
CA VAL A 165 -7.79 -9.46 1.92
C VAL A 165 -8.10 -8.63 3.16
N HIS A 166 -7.13 -7.84 3.64
CA HIS A 166 -7.25 -7.05 4.86
C HIS A 166 -8.12 -5.78 4.69
N GLY A 167 -8.46 -5.13 5.80
CA GLY A 167 -9.26 -3.91 5.85
C GLY A 167 -8.44 -2.62 5.79
N LEU A 168 -9.16 -1.47 5.94
CA LEU A 168 -8.59 -0.13 5.94
C LEU A 168 -7.53 0.03 7.03
N CYS A 169 -6.43 0.73 6.72
CA CYS A 169 -5.28 0.97 7.60
C CYS A 169 -4.58 -0.30 8.12
N MET A 170 -4.88 -1.46 7.56
CA MET A 170 -4.30 -2.75 7.92
C MET A 170 -3.26 -3.20 6.90
N ASN A 171 -2.55 -4.29 7.22
CA ASN A 171 -1.68 -5.03 6.33
C ASN A 171 -1.87 -6.55 6.48
N ASP A 172 -1.19 -7.30 5.65
CA ASP A 172 -1.26 -8.78 5.64
C ASP A 172 -0.76 -9.44 6.94
N LEU A 173 0.17 -8.80 7.67
CA LEU A 173 0.72 -9.36 8.93
C LEU A 173 -0.32 -9.37 10.06
N GLN A 174 -1.37 -8.55 9.98
CA GLN A 174 -2.40 -8.46 11.02
C GLN A 174 -3.40 -9.63 11.02
N TRP A 175 -3.32 -10.53 10.04
CA TRP A 175 -4.02 -11.81 10.09
C TRP A 175 -3.42 -12.76 11.13
N LEU A 176 -2.17 -12.52 11.55
CA LEU A 176 -1.54 -13.15 12.69
C LEU A 176 -1.84 -12.33 13.96
N ARG A 177 -2.64 -12.84 14.86
CA ARG A 177 -3.00 -12.18 16.11
C ARG A 177 -2.87 -13.12 17.29
N ALA A 178 -2.13 -12.68 18.32
CA ALA A 178 -1.88 -13.48 19.54
C ALA A 178 -1.41 -14.93 19.23
N GLY A 179 -0.52 -15.09 18.26
CA GLY A 179 0.00 -16.40 17.84
C GLY A 179 -0.93 -17.21 16.93
N HIS A 180 -2.15 -16.73 16.67
CA HIS A 180 -3.12 -17.37 15.81
C HIS A 180 -3.14 -16.72 14.41
N ASP A 181 -2.77 -17.49 13.39
CA ASP A 181 -2.83 -17.06 11.99
C ASP A 181 -4.13 -17.58 11.36
N HIS A 182 -5.09 -16.67 11.18
CA HIS A 182 -6.41 -17.00 10.63
C HIS A 182 -6.32 -17.62 9.24
N GLY A 183 -5.43 -17.13 8.39
CA GLY A 183 -5.24 -17.66 7.04
C GLY A 183 -4.70 -19.08 7.08
N LYS A 184 -3.66 -19.36 7.87
CA LYS A 184 -3.09 -20.71 8.01
C LYS A 184 -4.10 -21.73 8.51
N VAL A 185 -4.89 -21.36 9.53
CA VAL A 185 -5.93 -22.28 10.09
C VAL A 185 -6.99 -22.58 9.04
N LEU A 186 -7.51 -21.57 8.35
CA LEU A 186 -8.49 -21.76 7.28
C LEU A 186 -7.91 -22.54 6.10
N GLY A 187 -6.67 -22.25 5.71
CA GLY A 187 -5.96 -22.93 4.64
C GLY A 187 -5.78 -24.42 4.93
N ALA A 188 -5.35 -24.75 6.16
CA ALA A 188 -5.22 -26.15 6.60
C ALA A 188 -6.57 -26.87 6.56
N ALA A 189 -7.63 -26.25 7.09
CA ALA A 189 -8.99 -26.83 7.10
C ALA A 189 -9.54 -27.08 5.68
N LYS A 190 -9.17 -26.25 4.69
CA LYS A 190 -9.63 -26.36 3.30
C LYS A 190 -8.67 -27.12 2.38
N GLY A 191 -7.47 -27.46 2.85
CA GLY A 191 -6.40 -28.01 2.02
C GLY A 191 -6.00 -27.02 0.90
N ALA A 192 -5.87 -25.73 1.24
CA ALA A 192 -5.61 -24.66 0.30
C ALA A 192 -4.27 -23.96 0.60
N THR A 193 -3.57 -23.54 -0.46
CA THR A 193 -2.43 -22.62 -0.34
C THR A 193 -2.94 -21.23 -0.01
N VAL A 194 -2.37 -20.62 1.04
CA VAL A 194 -2.80 -19.30 1.53
C VAL A 194 -1.91 -18.22 0.99
N LEU A 195 -2.51 -17.23 0.37
CA LEU A 195 -1.86 -15.99 -0.05
C LEU A 195 -2.55 -14.80 0.64
N TYR A 196 -1.79 -13.74 0.87
CA TYR A 196 -2.27 -12.54 1.53
C TYR A 196 -2.11 -11.36 0.58
N LEU A 197 -3.20 -10.62 0.34
CA LEU A 197 -3.14 -9.38 -0.42
C LEU A 197 -2.54 -8.27 0.45
N HIS A 198 -1.54 -7.58 -0.05
CA HIS A 198 -0.94 -6.39 0.52
C HIS A 198 -1.16 -5.24 -0.46
N TYR A 199 -1.87 -4.18 -0.04
CA TYR A 199 -2.30 -3.11 -0.94
C TYR A 199 -2.46 -1.78 -0.23
N ASN A 200 -2.49 -0.70 -1.01
CA ASN A 200 -2.73 0.66 -0.52
C ASN A 200 -4.23 0.85 -0.25
N THR A 201 -4.61 0.80 1.02
CA THR A 201 -6.00 0.89 1.44
C THR A 201 -6.61 2.29 1.35
N GLY A 202 -5.83 3.33 1.10
CA GLY A 202 -6.34 4.69 0.94
C GLY A 202 -6.68 5.06 -0.51
N ARG A 203 -6.38 4.19 -1.49
CA ARG A 203 -6.84 4.39 -2.87
C ARG A 203 -8.31 4.01 -3.03
N HIS A 204 -8.96 4.54 -4.06
CA HIS A 204 -10.35 4.23 -4.34
C HIS A 204 -10.61 2.72 -4.45
N ILE A 205 -11.76 2.28 -3.90
CA ILE A 205 -12.16 0.86 -3.93
C ILE A 205 -12.21 0.32 -5.35
N ALA A 206 -12.69 1.13 -6.30
CA ALA A 206 -12.78 0.74 -7.71
C ALA A 206 -11.41 0.55 -8.37
N GLU A 207 -10.40 1.34 -8.00
CA GLU A 207 -9.03 1.22 -8.49
C GLU A 207 -8.36 -0.02 -7.90
N ASN A 208 -8.45 -0.19 -6.58
CA ASN A 208 -7.96 -1.38 -5.91
C ASN A 208 -8.65 -2.65 -6.42
N GLY A 209 -9.95 -2.58 -6.71
CA GLY A 209 -10.70 -3.71 -7.28
C GLY A 209 -10.21 -4.10 -8.67
N ARG A 210 -9.94 -3.12 -9.54
CA ARG A 210 -9.41 -3.36 -10.88
C ARG A 210 -8.01 -3.98 -10.82
N GLU A 211 -7.12 -3.38 -10.04
CA GLU A 211 -5.75 -3.88 -9.87
C GLU A 211 -5.73 -5.29 -9.27
N PHE A 212 -6.64 -5.57 -8.33
CA PHE A 212 -6.77 -6.90 -7.73
C PHE A 212 -7.32 -7.93 -8.73
N ALA A 213 -8.27 -7.56 -9.58
CA ALA A 213 -8.80 -8.43 -10.63
C ALA A 213 -7.69 -8.85 -11.60
N ASP A 214 -6.90 -7.89 -12.08
CA ASP A 214 -5.80 -8.14 -13.01
C ASP A 214 -4.68 -8.97 -12.36
N LEU A 215 -4.40 -8.72 -11.08
CA LEU A 215 -3.43 -9.50 -10.30
C LEU A 215 -3.87 -10.96 -10.13
N LEU A 216 -5.16 -11.21 -9.88
CA LEU A 216 -5.71 -12.55 -9.77
C LEU A 216 -5.70 -13.28 -11.11
N GLU A 217 -6.08 -12.63 -12.19
CA GLU A 217 -6.03 -13.23 -13.53
C GLU A 217 -4.61 -13.66 -13.86
N SER A 218 -3.62 -12.77 -13.63
CA SER A 218 -2.21 -13.10 -13.84
C SER A 218 -1.75 -14.26 -12.96
N LEU A 219 -2.16 -14.29 -11.69
CA LEU A 219 -1.83 -15.39 -10.78
C LEU A 219 -2.35 -16.73 -11.29
N ILE A 220 -3.59 -16.78 -11.76
CA ILE A 220 -4.23 -18.01 -12.19
C ILE A 220 -3.62 -18.55 -13.47
N GLN A 221 -3.30 -17.65 -14.42
CA GLN A 221 -2.62 -18.01 -15.67
C GLN A 221 -1.22 -18.60 -15.41
N GLU A 222 -0.50 -18.04 -14.45
CA GLU A 222 0.85 -18.49 -14.08
C GLU A 222 0.88 -19.58 -13.02
N TRP A 223 -0.27 -19.96 -12.43
CA TRP A 223 -0.28 -20.97 -11.38
C TRP A 223 0.21 -22.32 -11.90
N PRO A 224 1.17 -22.98 -11.21
CA PRO A 224 1.88 -24.12 -11.78
C PRO A 224 1.07 -25.42 -11.89
N VAL A 225 -0.09 -25.50 -11.22
CA VAL A 225 -0.98 -26.66 -11.24
C VAL A 225 -2.41 -26.23 -11.54
N ARG A 226 -3.23 -27.12 -12.09
CA ARG A 226 -4.63 -26.80 -12.36
C ARG A 226 -5.38 -26.52 -11.07
N LEU A 227 -5.92 -25.32 -10.94
CA LEU A 227 -6.75 -24.92 -9.81
C LEU A 227 -8.13 -25.60 -9.87
N LYS A 228 -8.57 -26.08 -8.72
CA LYS A 228 -9.93 -26.61 -8.49
C LYS A 228 -10.86 -25.55 -7.88
N GLY A 229 -10.30 -24.50 -7.33
CA GLY A 229 -11.06 -23.39 -6.76
C GLY A 229 -10.18 -22.33 -6.10
N VAL A 230 -10.71 -21.11 -6.11
CA VAL A 230 -10.17 -19.94 -5.42
C VAL A 230 -11.20 -19.47 -4.40
N THR A 231 -10.79 -19.32 -3.16
CA THR A 231 -11.61 -18.75 -2.09
C THR A 231 -10.99 -17.43 -1.66
N ILE A 232 -11.77 -16.37 -1.58
CA ILE A 232 -11.32 -15.06 -1.11
C ILE A 232 -12.02 -14.75 0.21
N VAL A 233 -11.26 -14.36 1.23
CA VAL A 233 -11.76 -13.90 2.52
C VAL A 233 -11.39 -12.44 2.70
N GLY A 234 -12.38 -11.56 2.58
CA GLY A 234 -12.24 -10.12 2.77
C GLY A 234 -12.68 -9.67 4.15
N HIS A 235 -11.83 -8.93 4.86
CA HIS A 235 -12.17 -8.28 6.12
C HIS A 235 -12.53 -6.82 5.88
N SER A 236 -13.69 -6.35 6.37
CA SER A 236 -14.11 -4.94 6.30
C SER A 236 -14.02 -4.41 4.85
N MET A 237 -13.25 -3.33 4.59
CA MET A 237 -13.03 -2.77 3.26
C MET A 237 -12.49 -3.80 2.26
N GLY A 238 -11.71 -4.81 2.70
CA GLY A 238 -11.25 -5.90 1.84
C GLY A 238 -12.39 -6.67 1.17
N GLY A 239 -13.56 -6.76 1.81
CA GLY A 239 -14.76 -7.31 1.19
C GLY A 239 -15.30 -6.43 0.05
N LEU A 240 -15.24 -5.10 0.19
CA LEU A 240 -15.67 -4.16 -0.85
C LEU A 240 -14.71 -4.19 -2.05
N VAL A 241 -13.40 -4.24 -1.81
CA VAL A 241 -12.38 -4.38 -2.84
C VAL A 241 -12.56 -5.70 -3.59
N THR A 242 -12.78 -6.80 -2.87
CA THR A 242 -13.05 -8.12 -3.48
C THR A 242 -14.30 -8.10 -4.36
N ARG A 243 -15.39 -7.51 -3.86
CA ARG A 243 -16.61 -7.38 -4.66
C ARG A 243 -16.38 -6.55 -5.92
N SER A 244 -15.67 -5.43 -5.81
CA SER A 244 -15.30 -4.60 -6.96
C SER A 244 -14.46 -5.39 -7.97
N ALA A 245 -13.49 -6.19 -7.49
CA ALA A 245 -12.69 -7.06 -8.35
C ALA A 245 -13.54 -8.10 -9.10
N CYS A 246 -14.50 -8.74 -8.43
CA CYS A 246 -15.43 -9.68 -9.07
C CYS A 246 -16.26 -9.03 -10.18
N GLU A 247 -16.75 -7.81 -9.98
CA GLU A 247 -17.52 -7.10 -11.00
C GLU A 247 -16.65 -6.72 -12.21
N VAL A 248 -15.40 -6.28 -11.97
CA VAL A 248 -14.42 -6.01 -13.04
C VAL A 248 -14.10 -7.27 -13.83
N ALA A 249 -13.79 -8.37 -13.14
CA ALA A 249 -13.50 -9.65 -13.76
C ALA A 249 -14.64 -10.16 -14.64
N LYS A 250 -15.88 -10.06 -14.13
CA LYS A 250 -17.08 -10.43 -14.89
C LYS A 250 -17.23 -9.57 -16.16
N ALA A 251 -17.04 -8.25 -16.05
CA ALA A 251 -17.13 -7.35 -17.19
C ALA A 251 -16.03 -7.60 -18.22
N ALA A 252 -14.81 -7.90 -17.76
CA ALA A 252 -13.65 -8.21 -18.58
C ALA A 252 -13.59 -9.67 -19.07
N LYS A 253 -14.56 -10.52 -18.67
CA LYS A 253 -14.59 -11.97 -18.99
C LYS A 253 -13.30 -12.69 -18.56
N GLN A 254 -12.73 -12.29 -17.42
CA GLN A 254 -11.59 -12.98 -16.82
C GLN A 254 -11.97 -14.40 -16.37
N THR A 255 -10.96 -15.26 -16.17
CA THR A 255 -11.17 -16.71 -16.04
C THR A 255 -11.35 -17.21 -14.60
N TRP A 256 -11.25 -16.31 -13.62
CA TRP A 256 -11.36 -16.67 -12.18
C TRP A 256 -12.71 -16.33 -11.55
#